data_e189c14a48cfa441f5b268fd8030662a
#
_entry.id   e189c14a48cfa441f5b268fd8030662a
#
_cell.length_a   1.000
_cell.length_b   1.000
_cell.length_c   1.000
_cell.angle_alpha   90.00
_cell.angle_beta   90.00
_cell.angle_gamma   90.00
#
_symmetry.space_group_name_H-M   'P 1'
#
loop_
_entity.id
_entity.type
_entity.pdbx_description
1 polymer ?
#
loop_
_entity_poly.entity_id
_entity_poly.type
_entity_poly.pdbx_seq_one_letter_code
_entity_poly.pdbx_strand_id
1 'polypeptide(L)'
;MIELRPHQITAVEALRDSLRAGNKRIILSAPCSMGKTIIASYIATEAVKKNPKVKVAFFCDRLKLLQQTTETFDRLNTDYSVLQADDPRYDPSKNIQIVSTATAIRRSGFYYDIAIIDEAHQMYKGLTDQMRNWSLVTYIGLTATPYARGLAAEGLYQDLIVTTTPRDLIAEGWLCPTDYYIGRSADVSGVRLKRSSTGNADYDAEELGKRMLEDDTLSGDIVANYVRHSDGLTKRAVCFAPSIAYSKN
;
A
#
# COMPACT_ATOMS: atom_id res chain seq x y z
N MET A 1 9.60 0.55 -22.74
CA MET A 1 8.57 1.57 -22.37
C MET A 1 7.56 0.86 -21.49
N ILE A 2 7.12 1.48 -20.40
CA ILE A 2 6.10 0.88 -19.50
C ILE A 2 4.75 0.97 -20.21
N GLU A 3 4.15 -0.19 -20.49
CA GLU A 3 2.81 -0.30 -21.07
C GLU A 3 1.77 -0.36 -19.96
N LEU A 4 0.83 0.58 -19.97
CA LEU A 4 -0.25 0.66 -19.00
C LEU A 4 -1.51 -0.03 -19.52
N ARG A 5 -2.24 -0.69 -18.64
CA ARG A 5 -3.58 -1.22 -18.89
C ARG A 5 -4.61 -0.08 -19.01
N PRO A 6 -5.77 -0.28 -19.68
CA PRO A 6 -6.76 0.79 -19.87
C PRO A 6 -7.15 1.52 -18.57
N HIS A 7 -7.48 0.80 -17.52
CA HIS A 7 -7.83 1.39 -16.22
C HIS A 7 -6.68 2.17 -15.57
N GLN A 8 -5.42 1.79 -15.84
CA GLN A 8 -4.24 2.52 -15.36
C GLN A 8 -4.04 3.81 -16.16
N ILE A 9 -4.31 3.79 -17.47
CA ILE A 9 -4.28 4.99 -18.30
C ILE A 9 -5.29 6.01 -17.79
N THR A 10 -6.55 5.59 -17.59
CA THR A 10 -7.61 6.45 -17.04
C THR A 10 -7.22 7.06 -15.70
N ALA A 11 -6.61 6.28 -14.82
CA ALA A 11 -6.15 6.77 -13.52
C ALA A 11 -5.04 7.83 -13.65
N VAL A 12 -4.08 7.62 -14.55
CA VAL A 12 -2.99 8.59 -14.81
C VAL A 12 -3.53 9.86 -15.47
N GLU A 13 -4.49 9.77 -16.37
CA GLU A 13 -5.12 10.93 -17.00
C GLU A 13 -5.90 11.76 -15.97
N ALA A 14 -6.73 11.14 -15.14
CA ALA A 14 -7.43 11.83 -14.06
C ALA A 14 -6.46 12.52 -13.07
N LEU A 15 -5.33 11.87 -12.76
CA LEU A 15 -4.29 12.47 -11.94
C LEU A 15 -3.68 13.70 -12.61
N ARG A 16 -3.41 13.64 -13.91
CA ARG A 16 -2.90 14.78 -14.68
C ARG A 16 -3.89 15.95 -14.69
N ASP A 17 -5.17 15.66 -14.81
CA ASP A 17 -6.22 16.69 -14.79
C ASP A 17 -6.33 17.35 -13.42
N SER A 18 -6.27 16.60 -12.34
CA SER A 18 -6.21 17.14 -10.99
C SER A 18 -4.97 18.02 -10.76
N LEU A 19 -3.82 17.60 -11.25
CA LEU A 19 -2.58 18.42 -11.19
C LEU A 19 -2.70 19.72 -12.01
N ARG A 20 -3.34 19.69 -13.20
CA ARG A 20 -3.61 20.89 -14.03
C ARG A 20 -4.58 21.84 -13.34
N ALA A 21 -5.53 21.31 -12.56
CA ALA A 21 -6.43 22.11 -11.74
C ALA A 21 -5.73 22.80 -10.54
N GLY A 22 -4.43 22.53 -10.33
CA GLY A 22 -3.61 23.14 -9.27
C GLY A 22 -3.51 22.33 -7.99
N ASN A 23 -4.12 21.15 -7.92
CA ASN A 23 -4.01 20.28 -6.75
C ASN A 23 -2.60 19.69 -6.66
N LYS A 24 -2.02 19.73 -5.49
CA LYS A 24 -0.67 19.18 -5.21
C LYS A 24 -0.67 18.02 -4.24
N ARG A 25 -1.78 17.76 -3.58
CA ARG A 25 -1.93 16.68 -2.61
C ARG A 25 -3.16 15.86 -3.02
N ILE A 26 -2.93 14.74 -3.67
CA ILE A 26 -3.96 13.96 -4.35
C ILE A 26 -3.92 12.52 -3.86
N ILE A 27 -5.06 11.95 -3.56
CA ILE A 27 -5.24 10.50 -3.34
C ILE A 27 -5.71 9.88 -4.66
N LEU A 28 -5.01 8.86 -5.10
CA LEU A 28 -5.48 7.94 -6.12
C LEU A 28 -5.96 6.65 -5.44
N SER A 29 -7.27 6.43 -5.49
CA SER A 29 -7.85 5.16 -5.07
C SER A 29 -7.43 4.06 -6.04
N ALA A 30 -6.65 3.12 -5.55
CA ALA A 30 -6.11 2.04 -6.35
C ALA A 30 -6.40 0.70 -5.65
N PRO A 31 -7.48 0.01 -6.03
CA PRO A 31 -7.83 -1.30 -5.51
C PRO A 31 -6.66 -2.29 -5.56
N CYS A 32 -6.72 -3.33 -4.73
CA CYS A 32 -5.73 -4.42 -4.79
C CYS A 32 -5.63 -4.95 -6.21
N SER A 33 -4.42 -5.29 -6.64
CA SER A 33 -4.11 -5.80 -7.99
C SER A 33 -4.36 -4.83 -9.17
N MET A 34 -4.78 -3.58 -8.92
CA MET A 34 -4.84 -2.54 -9.96
C MET A 34 -3.45 -2.21 -10.55
N GLY A 35 -2.37 -2.57 -9.83
CA GLY A 35 -0.99 -2.30 -10.26
C GLY A 35 -0.44 -0.95 -9.77
N LYS A 36 -0.69 -0.60 -8.51
CA LYS A 36 -0.19 0.63 -7.85
C LYS A 36 1.27 0.92 -8.17
N THR A 37 2.15 -0.08 -8.02
CA THR A 37 3.59 0.06 -8.25
C THR A 37 3.93 0.33 -9.72
N ILE A 38 3.17 -0.23 -10.66
CA ILE A 38 3.34 0.04 -12.11
C ILE A 38 2.95 1.48 -12.41
N ILE A 39 1.82 1.95 -11.90
CA ILE A 39 1.37 3.35 -12.03
C ILE A 39 2.43 4.29 -11.44
N ALA A 40 2.94 3.99 -10.25
CA ALA A 40 3.97 4.79 -9.59
C ALA A 40 5.27 4.86 -10.41
N SER A 41 5.76 3.74 -10.90
CA SER A 41 6.96 3.68 -11.75
C SER A 41 6.76 4.47 -13.04
N TYR A 42 5.59 4.36 -13.66
CA TYR A 42 5.24 5.14 -14.85
C TYR A 42 5.23 6.64 -14.56
N ILE A 43 4.56 7.08 -13.49
CA ILE A 43 4.51 8.50 -13.11
C ILE A 43 5.91 9.04 -12.85
N ALA A 44 6.74 8.31 -12.08
CA ALA A 44 8.10 8.71 -11.77
C ALA A 44 8.97 8.82 -13.02
N THR A 45 8.91 7.82 -13.90
CA THR A 45 9.68 7.79 -15.15
C THR A 45 9.27 8.93 -16.09
N GLU A 46 7.97 9.17 -16.26
CA GLU A 46 7.47 10.25 -17.11
C GLU A 46 7.78 11.64 -16.55
N ALA A 47 7.77 11.80 -15.22
CA ALA A 47 8.18 13.05 -14.58
C ALA A 47 9.65 13.37 -14.88
N VAL A 48 10.54 12.40 -14.72
CA VAL A 48 11.98 12.55 -15.01
C VAL A 48 12.24 12.79 -16.48
N LYS A 49 11.53 12.10 -17.40
CA LYS A 49 11.64 12.34 -18.85
C LYS A 49 11.26 13.78 -19.21
N LYS A 50 10.20 14.33 -18.60
CA LYS A 50 9.75 15.70 -18.84
C LYS A 50 10.68 16.74 -18.24
N ASN A 51 11.23 16.47 -17.08
CA ASN A 51 12.16 17.35 -16.39
C ASN A 51 13.29 16.51 -15.75
N PRO A 52 14.46 16.42 -16.40
CA PRO A 52 15.60 15.64 -15.87
C PRO A 52 16.18 16.16 -14.53
N LYS A 53 15.70 17.30 -14.03
CA LYS A 53 16.11 17.83 -12.72
C LYS A 53 15.16 17.44 -11.59
N VAL A 54 13.96 16.92 -11.91
CA VAL A 54 12.97 16.56 -10.90
C VAL A 54 13.44 15.37 -10.05
N LYS A 55 13.25 15.47 -8.75
CA LYS A 55 13.51 14.39 -7.80
C LYS A 55 12.19 13.77 -7.37
N VAL A 56 12.06 12.47 -7.53
CA VAL A 56 10.88 11.70 -7.18
C VAL A 56 11.21 10.72 -6.06
N ALA A 57 10.46 10.76 -4.97
CA ALA A 57 10.56 9.81 -3.86
C ALA A 57 9.33 8.90 -3.84
N PHE A 58 9.55 7.59 -3.90
CA PHE A 58 8.51 6.58 -3.71
C PHE A 58 8.61 6.02 -2.30
N PHE A 59 7.63 6.33 -1.46
CA PHE A 59 7.60 5.96 -0.05
C PHE A 59 6.98 4.59 0.16
N CYS A 60 7.74 3.69 0.77
CA CYS A 60 7.30 2.37 1.23
C CYS A 60 7.32 2.29 2.76
N ASP A 61 6.27 1.70 3.34
CA ASP A 61 6.16 1.52 4.79
C ASP A 61 7.03 0.37 5.31
N ARG A 62 6.95 -0.80 4.65
CA ARG A 62 7.57 -2.05 5.10
C ARG A 62 8.71 -2.48 4.19
N LEU A 63 9.75 -3.07 4.79
CA LEU A 63 10.91 -3.59 4.04
C LEU A 63 10.53 -4.58 2.94
N LYS A 64 9.55 -5.46 3.21
CA LYS A 64 9.07 -6.40 2.20
C LYS A 64 8.40 -5.72 1.01
N LEU A 65 7.63 -4.65 1.26
CA LEU A 65 7.02 -3.84 0.20
C LEU A 65 8.08 -3.08 -0.59
N LEU A 66 9.10 -2.55 0.08
CA LEU A 66 10.23 -1.90 -0.55
C LEU A 66 10.96 -2.88 -1.50
N GLN A 67 11.22 -4.12 -1.06
CA GLN A 67 11.83 -5.14 -1.91
C GLN A 67 10.95 -5.49 -3.12
N GLN A 68 9.66 -5.71 -2.93
CA GLN A 68 8.72 -5.97 -4.04
C GLN A 68 8.64 -4.80 -5.02
N THR A 69 8.77 -3.58 -4.52
CA THR A 69 8.82 -2.37 -5.34
C THR A 69 10.10 -2.34 -6.17
N THR A 70 11.27 -2.60 -5.58
CA THR A 70 12.53 -2.65 -6.32
C THR A 70 12.51 -3.72 -7.40
N GLU A 71 12.03 -4.94 -7.10
CA GLU A 71 11.86 -6.01 -8.10
C GLU A 71 10.95 -5.60 -9.27
N THR A 72 9.92 -4.79 -8.99
CA THR A 72 9.02 -4.28 -10.04
C THR A 72 9.71 -3.22 -10.88
N PHE A 73 10.43 -2.29 -10.27
CA PHE A 73 11.18 -1.24 -10.97
C PHE A 73 12.30 -1.84 -11.82
N ASP A 74 12.98 -2.89 -11.34
CA ASP A 74 13.98 -3.66 -12.11
C ASP A 74 13.35 -4.27 -13.37
N ARG A 75 12.21 -4.96 -13.23
CA ARG A 75 11.47 -5.53 -14.38
C ARG A 75 11.03 -4.49 -15.41
N LEU A 76 10.76 -3.27 -14.96
CA LEU A 76 10.36 -2.16 -15.81
C LEU A 76 11.55 -1.36 -16.35
N ASN A 77 12.79 -1.77 -16.06
CA ASN A 77 14.04 -1.08 -16.41
C ASN A 77 14.01 0.40 -15.98
N THR A 78 13.46 0.69 -14.81
CA THR A 78 13.42 2.04 -14.25
C THR A 78 14.74 2.30 -13.54
N ASP A 79 15.40 3.41 -13.84
CA ASP A 79 16.62 3.84 -13.16
C ASP A 79 16.28 4.49 -11.83
N TYR A 80 16.68 3.87 -10.71
CA TYR A 80 16.36 4.31 -9.35
C TYR A 80 17.51 4.07 -8.36
N SER A 81 17.36 4.59 -7.17
CA SER A 81 18.20 4.33 -6.00
C SER A 81 17.34 3.93 -4.81
N VAL A 82 17.92 3.34 -3.78
CA VAL A 82 17.22 2.89 -2.57
C VAL A 82 17.72 3.66 -1.35
N LEU A 83 16.81 4.34 -0.66
CA LEU A 83 17.09 5.01 0.61
C LEU A 83 16.48 4.22 1.77
N GLN A 84 17.24 3.28 2.33
CA GLN A 84 16.83 2.45 3.46
C GLN A 84 18.05 2.14 4.33
N ALA A 85 18.11 2.68 5.53
CA ALA A 85 19.26 2.54 6.42
C ALA A 85 20.60 2.72 5.66
N ASP A 86 21.47 1.72 5.69
CA ASP A 86 22.76 1.70 5.01
C ASP A 86 22.75 0.84 3.73
N ASP A 87 21.62 0.80 3.02
CA ASP A 87 21.49 0.03 1.76
C ASP A 87 22.57 0.49 0.74
N PRO A 88 23.40 -0.42 0.22
CA PRO A 88 24.48 -0.07 -0.70
C PRO A 88 24.01 0.48 -2.06
N ARG A 89 22.72 0.33 -2.39
CA ARG A 89 22.12 0.87 -3.61
C ARG A 89 21.78 2.36 -3.48
N TYR A 90 22.09 3.00 -2.35
CA TYR A 90 21.82 4.42 -2.19
C TYR A 90 22.77 5.28 -3.04
N ASP A 91 22.20 6.01 -3.95
CA ASP A 91 22.87 7.00 -4.81
C ASP A 91 22.02 8.28 -4.86
N PRO A 92 22.45 9.36 -4.18
CA PRO A 92 21.69 10.61 -4.14
C PRO A 92 21.65 11.34 -5.49
N SER A 93 22.49 10.98 -6.46
CA SER A 93 22.48 11.55 -7.80
C SER A 93 21.27 11.12 -8.62
N LYS A 94 20.75 9.91 -8.36
CA LYS A 94 19.58 9.38 -9.07
C LYS A 94 18.34 10.25 -8.84
N ASN A 95 17.52 10.37 -9.86
CA ASN A 95 16.32 11.17 -9.82
C ASN A 95 15.14 10.47 -9.17
N ILE A 96 15.10 9.15 -9.21
CA ILE A 96 14.05 8.35 -8.57
C ILE A 96 14.65 7.63 -7.37
N GLN A 97 14.06 7.84 -6.21
CA GLN A 97 14.45 7.22 -4.95
C GLN A 97 13.31 6.36 -4.42
N ILE A 98 13.53 5.07 -4.23
CA ILE A 98 12.61 4.20 -3.46
C ILE A 98 13.06 4.32 -2.01
N VAL A 99 12.16 4.78 -1.13
CA VAL A 99 12.54 5.17 0.22
C VAL A 99 11.74 4.42 1.28
N SER A 100 12.42 3.97 2.32
CA SER A 100 11.74 3.58 3.55
C SER A 100 11.22 4.83 4.25
N THR A 101 9.92 4.90 4.51
CA THR A 101 9.28 6.04 5.18
C THR A 101 9.99 6.39 6.49
N ALA A 102 10.32 5.38 7.30
CA ALA A 102 11.01 5.59 8.57
C ALA A 102 12.42 6.19 8.40
N THR A 103 13.16 5.78 7.36
CA THR A 103 14.49 6.32 7.07
C THR A 103 14.39 7.75 6.54
N ALA A 104 13.49 8.01 5.60
CA ALA A 104 13.32 9.31 4.97
C ALA A 104 12.93 10.41 5.97
N ILE A 105 12.01 10.10 6.90
CA ILE A 105 11.56 11.06 7.93
C ILE A 105 12.72 11.47 8.88
N ARG A 106 13.65 10.54 9.14
CA ARG A 106 14.77 10.78 10.07
C ARG A 106 15.99 11.42 9.41
N ARG A 107 16.09 11.33 8.08
CA ARG A 107 17.28 11.77 7.36
C ARG A 107 17.19 13.25 7.03
N SER A 108 18.06 14.05 7.64
CA SER A 108 18.19 15.47 7.29
C SER A 108 18.75 15.64 5.89
N GLY A 109 18.25 16.66 5.15
CA GLY A 109 18.75 16.98 3.81
C GLY A 109 18.27 16.06 2.70
N PHE A 110 17.31 15.16 2.95
CA PHE A 110 16.65 14.40 1.90
C PHE A 110 15.60 15.27 1.20
N TYR A 111 15.74 15.41 -0.10
CA TYR A 111 14.98 16.35 -0.93
C TYR A 111 14.24 15.65 -2.06
N TYR A 112 13.00 16.06 -2.35
CA TYR A 112 12.20 15.60 -3.47
C TYR A 112 11.18 16.66 -3.89
N ASP A 113 10.79 16.64 -5.18
CA ASP A 113 9.77 17.50 -5.76
C ASP A 113 8.42 16.80 -5.85
N ILE A 114 8.45 15.46 -6.00
CA ILE A 114 7.28 14.60 -6.06
C ILE A 114 7.44 13.46 -5.06
N ALA A 115 6.45 13.31 -4.20
CA ALA A 115 6.31 12.18 -3.29
C ALA A 115 5.18 11.27 -3.76
N ILE A 116 5.48 10.02 -4.06
CA ILE A 116 4.47 8.98 -4.29
C ILE A 116 4.46 8.11 -3.03
N ILE A 117 3.30 8.01 -2.35
CA ILE A 117 3.18 7.38 -1.05
C ILE A 117 2.33 6.13 -1.20
N ASP A 118 2.95 4.95 -1.04
CA ASP A 118 2.21 3.69 -1.00
C ASP A 118 1.50 3.54 0.35
N GLU A 119 0.34 2.90 0.33
CA GLU A 119 -0.55 2.75 1.48
C GLU A 119 -0.79 4.07 2.23
N ALA A 120 -1.14 5.13 1.48
CA ALA A 120 -1.29 6.50 1.97
C ALA A 120 -2.32 6.66 3.11
N HIS A 121 -3.17 5.66 3.36
CA HIS A 121 -4.04 5.63 4.52
C HIS A 121 -3.26 5.49 5.85
N GLN A 122 -2.00 5.10 5.81
CA GLN A 122 -1.10 5.08 6.97
C GLN A 122 -0.45 6.47 7.12
N MET A 123 -1.08 7.30 7.94
CA MET A 123 -0.68 8.70 8.13
C MET A 123 0.51 8.83 9.10
N TYR A 124 1.73 8.71 8.58
CA TYR A 124 2.94 8.92 9.39
C TYR A 124 3.12 10.38 9.75
N LYS A 125 3.18 10.69 11.06
CA LYS A 125 3.28 12.06 11.58
C LYS A 125 4.38 12.86 10.88
N GLY A 126 5.60 12.32 10.77
CA GLY A 126 6.70 13.05 10.13
C GLY A 126 6.43 13.38 8.66
N LEU A 127 5.74 12.51 7.92
CA LEU A 127 5.37 12.77 6.53
C LEU A 127 4.22 13.77 6.43
N THR A 128 3.23 13.69 7.33
CA THR A 128 2.13 14.68 7.38
C THR A 128 2.62 16.07 7.75
N ASP A 129 3.60 16.17 8.63
CA ASP A 129 4.26 17.45 8.97
C ASP A 129 5.02 18.03 7.76
N GLN A 130 5.70 17.18 6.97
CA GLN A 130 6.31 17.62 5.70
C GLN A 130 5.25 18.10 4.70
N MET A 131 4.14 17.38 4.56
CA MET A 131 3.03 17.79 3.68
C MET A 131 2.44 19.16 4.04
N ARG A 132 2.42 19.50 5.33
CA ARG A 132 1.96 20.81 5.81
C ARG A 132 2.97 21.92 5.50
N ASN A 133 4.26 21.63 5.65
CA ASN A 133 5.33 22.61 5.58
C ASN A 133 5.92 22.78 4.17
N TRP A 134 5.86 21.76 3.31
CA TRP A 134 6.46 21.76 1.98
C TRP A 134 5.40 21.96 0.89
N SER A 135 4.92 23.17 0.75
CA SER A 135 3.82 23.53 -0.15
C SER A 135 4.15 23.40 -1.65
N LEU A 136 5.44 23.38 -2.02
CA LEU A 136 5.88 23.23 -3.39
C LEU A 136 5.92 21.78 -3.88
N VAL A 137 6.01 20.83 -2.96
CA VAL A 137 6.07 19.40 -3.28
C VAL A 137 4.71 18.89 -3.70
N THR A 138 4.70 18.03 -4.70
CA THR A 138 3.51 17.28 -5.13
C THR A 138 3.46 15.95 -4.40
N TYR A 139 2.36 15.67 -3.73
CA TYR A 139 2.12 14.43 -3.00
C TYR A 139 1.01 13.62 -3.66
N ILE A 140 1.34 12.39 -4.06
CA ILE A 140 0.42 11.44 -4.69
C ILE A 140 0.31 10.24 -3.77
N GLY A 141 -0.79 10.13 -3.05
CA GLY A 141 -1.07 8.99 -2.19
C GLY A 141 -1.77 7.87 -2.97
N LEU A 142 -1.25 6.66 -2.88
CA LEU A 142 -1.86 5.46 -3.46
C LEU A 142 -2.45 4.63 -2.32
N THR A 143 -3.71 4.25 -2.41
CA THR A 143 -4.36 3.40 -1.40
C THR A 143 -5.54 2.62 -1.96
N ALA A 144 -5.75 1.40 -1.46
CA ALA A 144 -6.95 0.63 -1.73
C ALA A 144 -8.13 1.04 -0.83
N THR A 145 -7.86 1.77 0.27
CA THR A 145 -8.83 2.15 1.30
C THR A 145 -8.88 3.66 1.49
N PRO A 146 -9.35 4.44 0.50
CA PRO A 146 -9.30 5.91 0.53
C PRO A 146 -10.20 6.53 1.61
N TYR A 147 -11.15 5.76 2.15
CA TYR A 147 -12.08 6.21 3.20
C TYR A 147 -11.64 5.81 4.60
N ALA A 148 -10.40 5.34 4.79
CA ALA A 148 -9.87 5.00 6.09
C ALA A 148 -9.91 6.22 7.04
N ARG A 149 -10.20 5.96 8.32
CA ARG A 149 -10.18 7.00 9.36
C ARG A 149 -8.80 7.67 9.39
N GLY A 150 -8.77 8.99 9.43
CA GLY A 150 -7.55 9.80 9.43
C GLY A 150 -7.28 10.50 8.10
N LEU A 151 -7.45 9.84 6.96
CA LEU A 151 -7.24 10.44 5.64
C LEU A 151 -8.12 11.68 5.40
N ALA A 152 -9.43 11.55 5.67
CA ALA A 152 -10.38 12.65 5.56
C ALA A 152 -10.29 13.63 6.73
N ALA A 153 -9.99 13.15 7.94
CA ALA A 153 -9.96 13.97 9.15
C ALA A 153 -8.79 14.97 9.18
N GLU A 154 -7.67 14.64 8.54
CA GLU A 154 -6.48 15.49 8.52
C GLU A 154 -6.56 16.66 7.53
N GLY A 155 -7.49 16.62 6.56
CA GLY A 155 -7.65 17.68 5.55
C GLY A 155 -6.40 17.97 4.71
N LEU A 156 -5.46 17.02 4.67
CA LEU A 156 -4.16 17.20 4.01
C LEU A 156 -4.25 17.06 2.50
N TYR A 157 -5.09 16.14 2.03
CA TYR A 157 -5.29 15.92 0.61
C TYR A 157 -6.38 16.83 0.06
N GLN A 158 -6.19 17.31 -1.17
CA GLN A 158 -7.04 18.29 -1.85
C GLN A 158 -8.02 17.61 -2.81
N ASP A 159 -7.68 16.41 -3.28
CA ASP A 159 -8.49 15.67 -4.24
C ASP A 159 -8.42 14.16 -3.99
N LEU A 160 -9.52 13.48 -4.31
CA LEU A 160 -9.65 12.02 -4.27
C LEU A 160 -10.12 11.51 -5.63
N ILE A 161 -9.23 10.82 -6.30
CA ILE A 161 -9.48 10.22 -7.61
C ILE A 161 -9.89 8.75 -7.43
N VAL A 162 -11.08 8.40 -7.93
CA VAL A 162 -11.61 7.04 -7.97
C VAL A 162 -12.03 6.75 -9.41
N THR A 163 -11.20 6.02 -10.15
CA THR A 163 -11.44 5.73 -11.58
C THR A 163 -11.94 4.32 -11.83
N THR A 164 -11.77 3.42 -10.89
CA THR A 164 -12.21 2.03 -11.00
C THR A 164 -12.47 1.43 -9.61
N THR A 165 -13.33 0.43 -9.56
CA THR A 165 -13.64 -0.33 -8.36
C THR A 165 -13.21 -1.80 -8.52
N PRO A 166 -13.11 -2.60 -7.42
CA PRO A 166 -12.90 -4.04 -7.56
C PRO A 166 -13.94 -4.73 -8.45
N ARG A 167 -15.19 -4.26 -8.41
CA ARG A 167 -16.29 -4.78 -9.23
C ARG A 167 -16.03 -4.55 -10.73
N ASP A 168 -15.57 -3.36 -11.10
CA ASP A 168 -15.26 -3.02 -12.48
C ASP A 168 -14.09 -3.88 -12.99
N LEU A 169 -13.03 -4.03 -12.18
CA LEU A 169 -11.88 -4.87 -12.53
C LEU A 169 -12.23 -6.34 -12.67
N ILE A 170 -13.22 -6.85 -11.91
CA ILE A 170 -13.75 -8.21 -12.06
C ILE A 170 -14.56 -8.30 -13.37
N ALA A 171 -15.43 -7.34 -13.65
CA ALA A 171 -16.23 -7.30 -14.86
C ALA A 171 -15.37 -7.23 -16.13
N GLU A 172 -14.25 -6.54 -16.07
CA GLU A 172 -13.26 -6.42 -17.15
C GLU A 172 -12.28 -7.61 -17.23
N GLY A 173 -12.37 -8.58 -16.33
CA GLY A 173 -11.51 -9.77 -16.29
C GLY A 173 -10.09 -9.54 -15.77
N TRP A 174 -9.81 -8.38 -15.13
CA TRP A 174 -8.51 -8.09 -14.49
C TRP A 174 -8.38 -8.67 -13.10
N LEU A 175 -9.50 -8.92 -12.41
CA LEU A 175 -9.57 -9.61 -11.13
C LEU A 175 -10.49 -10.81 -11.21
N CYS A 176 -10.17 -11.86 -10.45
CA CYS A 176 -11.06 -13.00 -10.29
C CYS A 176 -12.25 -12.61 -9.40
N PRO A 177 -13.44 -13.16 -9.66
CA PRO A 177 -14.53 -13.11 -8.71
C PRO A 177 -14.12 -13.68 -7.36
N THR A 178 -14.68 -13.15 -6.29
CA THR A 178 -14.41 -13.60 -4.93
C THR A 178 -15.68 -14.11 -4.28
N ASP A 179 -15.66 -15.35 -3.84
CA ASP A 179 -16.70 -15.94 -3.01
C ASP A 179 -16.33 -15.78 -1.54
N TYR A 180 -17.25 -15.25 -0.74
CA TYR A 180 -17.06 -15.05 0.68
C TYR A 180 -17.80 -16.12 1.47
N TYR A 181 -17.06 -16.89 2.25
CA TYR A 181 -17.62 -17.88 3.18
C TYR A 181 -17.37 -17.36 4.59
N ILE A 182 -18.46 -17.18 5.35
CA ILE A 182 -18.39 -16.71 6.73
C ILE A 182 -18.56 -17.92 7.63
N GLY A 183 -17.49 -18.30 8.34
CA GLY A 183 -17.51 -19.33 9.38
C GLY A 183 -17.97 -18.80 10.75
N ARG A 184 -17.76 -19.57 11.79
CA ARG A 184 -17.97 -19.11 13.17
C ARG A 184 -16.98 -18.00 13.50
N SER A 185 -17.45 -17.00 14.22
CA SER A 185 -16.58 -15.95 14.76
C SER A 185 -15.94 -16.43 16.06
N ALA A 186 -14.65 -16.16 16.24
CA ALA A 186 -14.01 -16.36 17.54
C ALA A 186 -14.67 -15.49 18.61
N ASP A 187 -14.83 -16.02 19.81
CA ASP A 187 -15.19 -15.20 20.97
C ASP A 187 -14.00 -14.34 21.38
N VAL A 188 -14.06 -13.08 21.01
CA VAL A 188 -13.05 -12.07 21.34
C VAL A 188 -13.38 -11.27 22.59
N SER A 189 -14.41 -11.68 23.35
CA SER A 189 -14.80 -11.00 24.58
C SER A 189 -13.66 -11.05 25.60
N GLY A 190 -13.31 -9.91 26.19
CA GLY A 190 -12.22 -9.79 27.16
C GLY A 190 -10.80 -9.72 26.58
N VAL A 191 -10.61 -9.88 25.28
CA VAL A 191 -9.29 -9.68 24.65
C VAL A 191 -8.94 -8.19 24.64
N ARG A 192 -7.77 -7.85 25.15
CA ARG A 192 -7.31 -6.46 25.25
C ARG A 192 -7.08 -5.84 23.88
N LEU A 193 -7.45 -4.55 23.77
CA LEU A 193 -7.13 -3.73 22.61
C LEU A 193 -5.79 -3.04 22.84
N LYS A 194 -4.87 -3.20 21.90
CA LYS A 194 -3.62 -2.41 21.81
C LYS A 194 -3.77 -1.35 20.74
N ARG A 195 -3.21 -0.16 20.99
CA ARG A 195 -3.07 0.86 19.95
C ARG A 195 -1.83 0.55 19.12
N SER A 196 -2.02 0.46 17.80
CA SER A 196 -0.91 0.36 16.85
C SER A 196 -0.12 1.67 16.79
N SER A 197 1.06 1.63 16.19
CA SER A 197 1.88 2.83 15.91
C SER A 197 1.16 3.87 15.04
N THR A 198 0.12 3.47 14.33
CA THR A 198 -0.76 4.32 13.52
C THR A 198 -1.96 4.88 14.29
N GLY A 199 -2.06 4.58 15.60
CA GLY A 199 -3.15 5.05 16.46
C GLY A 199 -4.44 4.23 16.39
N ASN A 200 -4.53 3.24 15.50
CA ASN A 200 -5.68 2.34 15.40
C ASN A 200 -5.67 1.34 16.55
N ALA A 201 -6.86 1.11 17.14
CA ALA A 201 -7.02 0.04 18.11
C ALA A 201 -7.16 -1.30 17.38
N ASP A 202 -6.37 -2.27 17.79
CA ASP A 202 -6.42 -3.65 17.32
C ASP A 202 -6.31 -4.61 18.50
N TYR A 203 -6.77 -5.85 18.34
CA TYR A 203 -6.64 -6.86 19.40
C TYR A 203 -5.18 -7.22 19.67
N ASP A 204 -4.86 -7.50 20.93
CA ASP A 204 -3.56 -8.08 21.29
C ASP A 204 -3.40 -9.43 20.60
N ALA A 205 -2.46 -9.52 19.64
CA ALA A 205 -2.29 -10.71 18.81
C ALA A 205 -1.89 -11.97 19.60
N GLU A 206 -1.15 -11.81 20.72
CA GLU A 206 -0.78 -12.95 21.56
C GLU A 206 -1.95 -13.45 22.37
N GLU A 207 -2.74 -12.54 22.96
CA GLU A 207 -3.91 -12.88 23.74
C GLU A 207 -5.02 -13.47 22.86
N LEU A 208 -5.24 -12.88 21.68
CA LEU A 208 -6.13 -13.41 20.66
C LEU A 208 -5.71 -14.82 20.21
N GLY A 209 -4.41 -15.00 19.95
CA GLY A 209 -3.86 -16.31 19.55
C GLY A 209 -4.06 -17.38 20.61
N LYS A 210 -3.85 -17.06 21.89
CA LYS A 210 -4.12 -17.99 23.00
C LYS A 210 -5.59 -18.37 23.06
N ARG A 211 -6.49 -17.39 22.99
CA ARG A 211 -7.93 -17.61 23.02
C ARG A 211 -8.41 -18.49 21.86
N MET A 212 -7.87 -18.26 20.67
CA MET A 212 -8.18 -19.08 19.49
C MET A 212 -7.62 -20.51 19.58
N LEU A 213 -6.51 -20.72 20.30
CA LEU A 213 -5.95 -22.05 20.56
C LEU A 213 -6.80 -22.87 21.56
N GLU A 214 -7.48 -22.19 22.49
CA GLU A 214 -8.38 -22.80 23.44
C GLU A 214 -9.73 -23.24 22.81
N ASP A 215 -10.04 -22.71 21.63
CA ASP A 215 -11.26 -23.04 20.86
C ASP A 215 -10.94 -24.00 19.71
N ASP A 216 -10.90 -25.29 20.01
CA ASP A 216 -10.62 -26.36 19.05
C ASP A 216 -11.60 -26.38 17.87
N THR A 217 -12.81 -25.81 18.01
CA THR A 217 -13.81 -25.77 16.94
C THR A 217 -13.38 -24.81 15.82
N LEU A 218 -12.66 -23.73 16.13
CA LEU A 218 -12.17 -22.76 15.14
C LEU A 218 -11.11 -23.36 14.20
N SER A 219 -10.17 -24.12 14.74
CA SER A 219 -9.11 -24.77 13.94
C SER A 219 -9.68 -25.86 13.03
N GLY A 220 -10.63 -26.66 13.54
CA GLY A 220 -11.32 -27.69 12.76
C GLY A 220 -12.18 -27.10 11.63
N ASP A 221 -12.83 -25.97 11.87
CA ASP A 221 -13.65 -25.28 10.88
C ASP A 221 -12.82 -24.74 9.72
N ILE A 222 -11.61 -24.26 9.95
CA ILE A 222 -10.73 -23.73 8.87
C ILE A 222 -10.38 -24.85 7.89
N VAL A 223 -9.94 -26.01 8.38
CA VAL A 223 -9.58 -27.15 7.54
C VAL A 223 -10.79 -27.72 6.83
N ALA A 224 -11.91 -27.91 7.55
CA ALA A 224 -13.15 -28.44 6.98
C ALA A 224 -13.71 -27.54 5.87
N ASN A 225 -13.67 -26.23 6.06
CA ASN A 225 -14.09 -25.26 5.03
C ASN A 225 -13.13 -25.26 3.84
N TYR A 226 -11.82 -25.35 4.07
CA TYR A 226 -10.86 -25.47 2.97
C TYR A 226 -11.12 -26.73 2.14
N VAL A 227 -11.30 -27.89 2.77
CA VAL A 227 -11.61 -29.14 2.08
C VAL A 227 -12.92 -29.02 1.28
N ARG A 228 -13.96 -28.45 1.88
CA ARG A 228 -15.27 -28.26 1.23
C ARG A 228 -15.21 -27.37 -0.01
N HIS A 229 -14.39 -26.31 0.01
CA HIS A 229 -14.41 -25.26 -1.02
C HIS A 229 -13.20 -25.28 -1.96
N SER A 230 -12.28 -26.25 -1.82
CA SER A 230 -11.04 -26.33 -2.60
C SER A 230 -11.03 -27.33 -3.75
N ASP A 231 -12.19 -27.88 -4.14
CA ASP A 231 -12.30 -28.88 -5.22
C ASP A 231 -11.24 -30.01 -5.09
N GLY A 232 -11.28 -30.72 -4.00
CA GLY A 232 -10.36 -31.83 -3.75
C GLY A 232 -8.94 -31.44 -3.35
N LEU A 233 -8.76 -30.31 -2.66
CA LEU A 233 -7.48 -29.78 -2.16
C LEU A 233 -6.51 -29.32 -3.25
N THR A 234 -6.99 -29.02 -4.45
CA THR A 234 -6.16 -28.63 -5.59
C THR A 234 -5.86 -27.12 -5.61
N LYS A 235 -6.63 -26.30 -4.88
CA LYS A 235 -6.46 -24.85 -4.86
C LYS A 235 -5.37 -24.43 -3.88
N ARG A 236 -4.61 -23.40 -4.22
CA ARG A 236 -3.65 -22.79 -3.30
C ARG A 236 -4.42 -22.05 -2.20
N ALA A 237 -4.00 -22.22 -0.96
CA ALA A 237 -4.57 -21.53 0.20
C ALA A 237 -3.52 -20.68 0.92
N VAL A 238 -3.96 -19.55 1.48
CA VAL A 238 -3.18 -18.73 2.40
C VAL A 238 -4.02 -18.55 3.65
N CYS A 239 -3.46 -18.94 4.79
CA CYS A 239 -4.10 -18.76 6.10
C CYS A 239 -3.38 -17.64 6.85
N PHE A 240 -4.15 -16.67 7.34
CA PHE A 240 -3.64 -15.61 8.21
C PHE A 240 -3.90 -15.99 9.66
N ALA A 241 -2.83 -16.27 10.39
CA ALA A 241 -2.89 -16.60 11.80
C ALA A 241 -2.66 -15.36 12.68
N PRO A 242 -3.33 -15.24 13.84
CA PRO A 242 -3.16 -14.12 14.75
C PRO A 242 -1.78 -14.12 15.43
N SER A 243 -1.12 -15.26 15.55
CA SER A 243 0.23 -15.38 16.12
C SER A 243 1.03 -16.50 15.46
N ILE A 244 2.36 -16.45 15.64
CA ILE A 244 3.27 -17.51 15.17
C ILE A 244 2.97 -18.85 15.85
N ALA A 245 2.60 -18.82 17.13
CA ALA A 245 2.21 -20.03 17.87
C ALA A 245 0.98 -20.69 17.24
N TYR A 246 -0.04 -19.91 16.91
CA TYR A 246 -1.25 -20.40 16.24
C TYR A 246 -0.98 -20.95 14.83
N SER A 247 -0.05 -20.39 14.10
CA SER A 247 0.27 -20.83 12.73
C SER A 247 1.02 -22.17 12.65
N LYS A 248 1.49 -22.69 13.78
CA LYS A 248 2.23 -23.96 13.87
C LYS A 248 1.37 -25.16 14.28
N ASN A 249 0.15 -24.91 14.67
CA ASN A 249 -0.88 -25.92 14.96
C ASN A 249 -1.75 -26.16 13.72
#